data_da0e0b279a293622fe83947b2f5cbb35
#
_entry.id   da0e0b279a293622fe83947b2f5cbb35
#
_cell.length_a   1.000
_cell.length_b   1.000
_cell.length_c   1.000
_cell.angle_alpha   90.00
_cell.angle_beta   90.00
_cell.angle_gamma   90.00
#
_symmetry.space_group_name_H-M   'P 1'
#
loop_
_entity.id
_entity.type
_entity.pdbx_description
1 polymer ?
#
loop_
_entity_poly.entity_id
_entity_poly.type
_entity_poly.pdbx_seq_one_letter_code
_entity_poly.pdbx_strand_id
1 'polypeptide(L)'
;MYGNIFSYMDFSVVVILCTLILSAFFSGMEIAYVSSNKVHLAIEKKQKGFISKILQKITKRPSKFIATMLIGNNIALVIYGFFMGDLLMNFIHTLDVVAPNGFLALFIQTLISTIVILVTAEFLPKVFFQIYANSLVKLFALPGYIFYLLFSVVSEFVIWISDQLLKLIFKTEGDHVQINFSKVELGNYISEQMETVKTEDDVDSEIQIFQNALDFSDVKSREVLIPRTEVVAVPLDTSPKELMSFNPFSFNLDFVEFSESTQ
;
A
#
# COMPACT_ATOMS: atom_id res chain seq x y z
N MET A 1 19.74 42.94 25.55
CA MET A 1 19.15 41.67 26.10
C MET A 1 17.92 41.20 25.32
N TYR A 2 17.04 42.10 24.84
CA TYR A 2 15.85 41.74 24.05
C TYR A 2 16.16 41.17 22.67
N GLY A 3 17.22 41.56 21.98
CA GLY A 3 17.55 41.04 20.63
C GLY A 3 17.88 39.54 20.58
N ASN A 4 18.46 38.98 21.63
CA ASN A 4 18.78 37.56 21.68
C ASN A 4 17.56 36.68 21.93
N ILE A 5 16.53 37.21 22.62
CA ILE A 5 15.30 36.49 22.93
C ILE A 5 14.43 36.35 21.65
N PHE A 6 14.30 37.41 20.88
CA PHE A 6 13.60 37.40 19.58
C PHE A 6 14.28 36.43 18.60
N SER A 7 15.59 36.45 18.48
CA SER A 7 16.35 35.56 17.60
C SER A 7 16.20 34.07 18.04
N TYR A 8 16.09 33.80 19.33
CA TYR A 8 15.90 32.43 19.84
C TYR A 8 14.47 31.93 19.60
N MET A 9 13.45 32.77 19.76
CA MET A 9 12.07 32.45 19.44
C MET A 9 11.88 32.16 17.94
N ASP A 10 12.48 33.00 17.07
CA ASP A 10 12.44 32.79 15.62
C ASP A 10 13.09 31.46 15.23
N PHE A 11 14.24 31.13 15.83
CA PHE A 11 14.91 29.84 15.60
C PHE A 11 14.04 28.65 16.05
N SER A 12 13.44 28.70 17.24
CA SER A 12 12.59 27.63 17.77
C SER A 12 11.36 27.38 16.87
N VAL A 13 10.73 28.46 16.39
CA VAL A 13 9.59 28.35 15.47
C VAL A 13 10.00 27.70 14.15
N VAL A 14 11.15 28.07 13.60
CA VAL A 14 11.66 27.45 12.35
C VAL A 14 11.92 25.95 12.56
N VAL A 15 12.54 25.55 13.68
CA VAL A 15 12.79 24.15 14.01
C VAL A 15 11.46 23.39 14.17
N ILE A 16 10.48 23.95 14.87
CA ILE A 16 9.14 23.36 15.03
C ILE A 16 8.49 23.13 13.67
N LEU A 17 8.49 24.11 12.77
CA LEU A 17 7.90 23.96 11.45
C LEU A 17 8.62 22.91 10.61
N CYS A 18 9.96 22.92 10.60
CA CYS A 18 10.76 21.92 9.90
C CYS A 18 10.48 20.49 10.42
N THR A 19 10.39 20.31 11.72
CA THR A 19 10.14 19.01 12.31
C THR A 19 8.71 18.52 12.08
N LEU A 20 7.72 19.41 12.08
CA LEU A 20 6.34 19.07 11.70
C LEU A 20 6.25 18.62 10.24
N ILE A 21 6.90 19.34 9.31
CA ILE A 21 6.95 18.96 7.88
C ILE A 21 7.65 17.60 7.73
N LEU A 22 8.75 17.39 8.45
CA LEU A 22 9.50 16.14 8.38
C LEU A 22 8.70 14.97 8.94
N SER A 23 8.03 15.18 10.08
CA SER A 23 7.14 14.18 10.69
C SER A 23 5.95 13.86 9.77
N ALA A 24 5.32 14.87 9.18
CA ALA A 24 4.25 14.71 8.19
C ALA A 24 4.72 13.90 6.97
N PHE A 25 5.93 14.15 6.48
CA PHE A 25 6.54 13.38 5.39
C PHE A 25 6.76 11.92 5.79
N PHE A 26 7.37 11.63 6.93
CA PHE A 26 7.65 10.26 7.35
C PHE A 26 6.35 9.48 7.62
N SER A 27 5.43 10.07 8.36
CA SER A 27 4.12 9.50 8.69
C SER A 27 3.28 9.26 7.43
N GLY A 28 3.30 10.20 6.49
CA GLY A 28 2.63 10.08 5.20
C GLY A 28 3.25 9.00 4.32
N MET A 29 4.59 8.98 4.18
CA MET A 29 5.28 7.97 3.37
C MET A 29 5.13 6.55 3.91
N GLU A 30 5.06 6.37 5.23
CA GLU A 30 4.77 5.09 5.85
C GLU A 30 3.42 4.54 5.37
N ILE A 31 2.36 5.35 5.51
CA ILE A 31 1.01 4.92 5.13
C ILE A 31 0.86 4.79 3.60
N ALA A 32 1.46 5.70 2.82
CA ALA A 32 1.44 5.61 1.36
C ALA A 32 2.06 4.31 0.87
N TYR A 33 3.19 3.92 1.44
CA TYR A 33 3.86 2.68 1.07
C TYR A 33 3.02 1.43 1.40
N VAL A 34 2.37 1.42 2.57
CA VAL A 34 1.50 0.31 3.00
C VAL A 34 0.21 0.24 2.18
N SER A 35 -0.38 1.40 1.87
CA SER A 35 -1.65 1.50 1.15
C SER A 35 -1.49 1.46 -0.39
N SER A 36 -0.26 1.55 -0.90
CA SER A 36 -0.01 1.51 -2.34
C SER A 36 -0.35 0.15 -2.93
N ASN A 37 -0.93 0.16 -4.13
CA ASN A 37 -1.22 -1.05 -4.87
C ASN A 37 0.07 -1.77 -5.27
N LYS A 38 0.25 -3.01 -4.80
CA LYS A 38 1.46 -3.81 -5.03
C LYS A 38 1.69 -4.10 -6.51
N VAL A 39 0.61 -4.28 -7.30
CA VAL A 39 0.69 -4.51 -8.74
C VAL A 39 1.20 -3.25 -9.43
N HIS A 40 0.66 -2.08 -9.09
CA HIS A 40 1.13 -0.79 -9.60
C HIS A 40 2.63 -0.59 -9.32
N LEU A 41 3.05 -0.81 -8.08
CA LEU A 41 4.47 -0.74 -7.71
C LEU A 41 5.34 -1.75 -8.48
N ALA A 42 4.83 -2.95 -8.77
CA ALA A 42 5.55 -3.95 -9.55
C ALA A 42 5.73 -3.55 -11.02
N ILE A 43 4.75 -2.88 -11.60
CA ILE A 43 4.82 -2.34 -12.97
C ILE A 43 5.79 -1.17 -13.01
N GLU A 44 5.67 -0.21 -12.09
CA GLU A 44 6.56 0.96 -11.99
C GLU A 44 8.04 0.54 -11.82
N LYS A 45 8.31 -0.52 -11.06
CA LYS A 45 9.67 -1.09 -10.92
C LYS A 45 10.26 -1.64 -12.21
N LYS A 46 9.44 -2.12 -13.15
CA LYS A 46 9.89 -2.66 -14.43
C LYS A 46 10.17 -1.58 -15.48
N GLN A 47 9.69 -0.35 -15.27
CA GLN A 47 9.95 0.75 -16.19
C GLN A 47 11.44 1.14 -16.18
N LYS A 48 11.92 1.66 -17.31
CA LYS A 48 13.29 2.17 -17.44
C LYS A 48 13.32 3.60 -16.85
N GLY A 49 14.01 3.76 -15.70
CA GLY A 49 14.14 5.09 -15.09
C GLY A 49 14.91 5.08 -13.78
N PHE A 50 15.32 6.27 -13.34
CA PHE A 50 16.04 6.46 -12.07
C PHE A 50 15.12 6.16 -10.88
N ILE A 51 13.87 6.64 -10.91
CA ILE A 51 12.87 6.41 -9.86
C ILE A 51 12.54 4.93 -9.74
N SER A 52 12.42 4.20 -10.86
CA SER A 52 12.18 2.75 -10.86
C SER A 52 13.29 1.96 -10.15
N LYS A 53 14.55 2.37 -10.33
CA LYS A 53 15.68 1.77 -9.60
C LYS A 53 15.61 2.03 -8.10
N ILE A 54 15.15 3.22 -7.70
CA ILE A 54 14.93 3.56 -6.29
C ILE A 54 13.79 2.71 -5.72
N LEU A 55 12.66 2.64 -6.42
CA LEU A 55 11.51 1.82 -6.02
C LEU A 55 11.90 0.35 -5.87
N GLN A 56 12.73 -0.20 -6.77
CA GLN A 56 13.27 -1.55 -6.62
C GLN A 56 14.04 -1.74 -5.31
N LYS A 57 14.83 -0.75 -4.90
CA LYS A 57 15.65 -0.84 -3.69
C LYS A 57 14.81 -0.75 -2.41
N ILE A 58 13.87 0.21 -2.34
CA ILE A 58 13.01 0.37 -1.16
C ILE A 58 12.00 -0.77 -1.00
N THR A 59 11.52 -1.34 -2.13
CA THR A 59 10.56 -2.45 -2.11
C THR A 59 11.22 -3.82 -1.95
N LYS A 60 12.55 -3.91 -2.02
CA LYS A 60 13.28 -5.17 -1.80
C LYS A 60 13.18 -5.64 -0.35
N ARG A 61 13.12 -4.71 0.60
CA ARG A 61 12.98 -4.96 2.04
C ARG A 61 11.90 -4.03 2.62
N PRO A 62 10.62 -4.40 2.51
CA PRO A 62 9.50 -3.58 2.96
C PRO A 62 9.60 -3.18 4.43
N SER A 63 9.87 -4.14 5.30
CA SER A 63 9.98 -3.92 6.74
C SER A 63 11.08 -2.91 7.09
N LYS A 64 12.20 -2.94 6.37
CA LYS A 64 13.27 -1.97 6.56
C LYS A 64 12.86 -0.55 6.17
N PHE A 65 12.11 -0.39 5.08
CA PHE A 65 11.62 0.90 4.66
C PHE A 65 10.63 1.48 5.66
N ILE A 66 9.66 0.67 6.10
CA ILE A 66 8.67 1.06 7.12
C ILE A 66 9.38 1.42 8.44
N ALA A 67 10.30 0.59 8.92
CA ALA A 67 11.08 0.88 10.12
C ALA A 67 11.86 2.20 9.99
N THR A 68 12.42 2.49 8.82
CA THR A 68 13.12 3.76 8.55
C THR A 68 12.19 4.97 8.68
N MET A 69 11.00 4.89 8.08
CA MET A 69 10.01 5.97 8.17
C MET A 69 9.56 6.19 9.61
N LEU A 70 9.30 5.10 10.34
CA LEU A 70 8.92 5.14 11.76
C LEU A 70 10.02 5.76 12.64
N ILE A 71 11.28 5.39 12.43
CA ILE A 71 12.42 5.97 13.15
C ILE A 71 12.53 7.47 12.86
N GLY A 72 12.47 7.86 11.60
CA GLY A 72 12.52 9.26 11.19
C GLY A 72 11.40 10.10 11.80
N ASN A 73 10.17 9.57 11.81
CA ASN A 73 9.03 10.20 12.45
C ASN A 73 9.26 10.41 13.94
N ASN A 74 9.69 9.38 14.66
CA ASN A 74 9.94 9.48 16.10
C ASN A 74 11.05 10.49 16.43
N ILE A 75 12.13 10.54 15.66
CA ILE A 75 13.19 11.55 15.83
C ILE A 75 12.62 12.97 15.62
N ALA A 76 11.83 13.18 14.57
CA ALA A 76 11.22 14.48 14.31
C ALA A 76 10.28 14.91 15.45
N LEU A 77 9.46 13.98 15.96
CA LEU A 77 8.54 14.23 17.08
C LEU A 77 9.25 14.54 18.38
N VAL A 78 10.39 13.90 18.68
CA VAL A 78 11.20 14.19 19.89
C VAL A 78 11.78 15.60 19.81
N ILE A 79 12.34 15.99 18.66
CA ILE A 79 12.87 17.34 18.46
C ILE A 79 11.72 18.37 18.54
N TYR A 80 10.61 18.13 17.90
CA TYR A 80 9.42 18.96 18.01
C TYR A 80 8.99 19.15 19.46
N GLY A 81 8.85 18.05 20.22
CA GLY A 81 8.39 18.07 21.61
C GLY A 81 9.29 18.93 22.50
N PHE A 82 10.60 18.86 22.29
CA PHE A 82 11.56 19.69 23.03
C PHE A 82 11.36 21.19 22.76
N PHE A 83 11.35 21.61 21.48
CA PHE A 83 11.23 23.03 21.12
C PHE A 83 9.82 23.58 21.36
N MET A 84 8.79 22.81 21.08
CA MET A 84 7.40 23.21 21.31
C MET A 84 7.06 23.30 22.80
N GLY A 85 7.64 22.39 23.58
CA GLY A 85 7.53 22.42 25.04
C GLY A 85 8.08 23.72 25.63
N ASP A 86 9.27 24.10 25.23
CA ASP A 86 9.92 25.33 25.69
C ASP A 86 9.14 26.59 25.23
N LEU A 87 8.69 26.62 24.00
CA LEU A 87 7.89 27.72 23.43
C LEU A 87 6.56 27.89 24.16
N LEU A 88 5.80 26.81 24.37
CA LEU A 88 4.52 26.85 25.05
C LEU A 88 4.65 27.20 26.54
N MET A 89 5.68 26.69 27.21
CA MET A 89 5.91 27.03 28.60
C MET A 89 6.21 28.53 28.74
N ASN A 90 7.06 29.11 27.91
CA ASN A 90 7.31 30.55 27.88
C ASN A 90 6.05 31.37 27.64
N PHE A 91 5.16 30.87 26.76
CA PHE A 91 3.87 31.53 26.50
C PHE A 91 2.92 31.45 27.69
N ILE A 92 2.81 30.30 28.37
CA ILE A 92 1.98 30.10 29.56
C ILE A 92 2.45 31.00 30.71
N HIS A 93 3.78 31.16 30.88
CA HIS A 93 4.37 32.07 31.87
C HIS A 93 3.99 33.53 31.60
N THR A 94 3.91 33.93 30.34
CA THR A 94 3.54 35.31 29.96
C THR A 94 2.09 35.64 30.26
N LEU A 95 1.21 34.62 30.23
CA LEU A 95 -0.23 34.83 30.50
C LEU A 95 -0.59 34.92 32.01
N ASP A 96 0.33 34.56 32.91
CA ASP A 96 0.17 34.59 34.37
C ASP A 96 -1.10 33.89 34.93
N VAL A 97 -1.67 32.96 34.13
CA VAL A 97 -2.93 32.29 34.44
C VAL A 97 -2.74 31.07 35.34
N VAL A 98 -1.55 30.46 35.27
CA VAL A 98 -1.25 29.19 35.98
C VAL A 98 0.14 29.31 36.62
N ALA A 99 0.32 28.70 37.83
CA ALA A 99 1.62 28.64 38.47
C ALA A 99 2.68 28.02 37.52
N PRO A 100 3.80 28.70 37.27
CA PRO A 100 4.73 28.38 36.18
C PRO A 100 5.32 26.98 36.20
N ASN A 101 5.42 26.33 37.34
CA ASN A 101 5.98 24.99 37.51
C ASN A 101 4.96 23.99 38.05
N GLY A 102 3.65 24.29 37.88
CA GLY A 102 2.59 23.41 38.34
C GLY A 102 2.27 22.28 37.37
N PHE A 103 1.79 21.15 37.89
CA PHE A 103 1.30 20.01 37.10
C PHE A 103 0.31 20.46 36.00
N LEU A 104 -0.54 21.45 36.29
CA LEU A 104 -1.54 21.99 35.36
C LEU A 104 -0.90 22.66 34.14
N ALA A 105 0.19 23.40 34.32
CA ALA A 105 0.91 24.03 33.22
C ALA A 105 1.53 22.98 32.27
N LEU A 106 2.16 21.95 32.82
CA LEU A 106 2.70 20.81 32.05
C LEU A 106 1.60 20.05 31.33
N PHE A 107 0.46 19.85 31.97
CA PHE A 107 -0.68 19.16 31.36
C PHE A 107 -1.26 19.94 30.16
N ILE A 108 -1.50 21.24 30.33
CA ILE A 108 -2.00 22.12 29.26
C ILE A 108 -1.02 22.17 28.10
N GLN A 109 0.27 22.36 28.37
CA GLN A 109 1.33 22.36 27.37
C GLN A 109 1.34 21.06 26.56
N THR A 110 1.30 19.91 27.24
CA THR A 110 1.32 18.60 26.60
C THR A 110 0.07 18.39 25.75
N LEU A 111 -1.10 18.77 26.25
CA LEU A 111 -2.35 18.65 25.53
C LEU A 111 -2.35 19.46 24.24
N ILE A 112 -1.96 20.73 24.31
CA ILE A 112 -1.88 21.62 23.12
C ILE A 112 -0.86 21.06 22.12
N SER A 113 0.36 20.73 22.58
CA SER A 113 1.39 20.16 21.76
C SER A 113 0.94 18.88 21.04
N THR A 114 0.26 17.99 21.76
CA THR A 114 -0.26 16.74 21.20
C THR A 114 -1.35 16.98 20.15
N ILE A 115 -2.27 17.91 20.37
CA ILE A 115 -3.32 18.25 19.39
C ILE A 115 -2.68 18.80 18.10
N VAL A 116 -1.67 19.67 18.23
CA VAL A 116 -0.95 20.21 17.06
C VAL A 116 -0.31 19.09 16.25
N ILE A 117 0.45 18.18 16.88
CA ILE A 117 1.06 17.02 16.20
C ILE A 117 -0.01 16.17 15.53
N LEU A 118 -1.03 15.77 16.31
CA LEU A 118 -2.06 14.85 15.84
C LEU A 118 -2.71 15.36 14.56
N VAL A 119 -3.06 16.64 14.51
CA VAL A 119 -3.73 17.23 13.35
C VAL A 119 -2.75 17.45 12.20
N THR A 120 -1.62 18.11 12.45
CA THR A 120 -0.74 18.62 11.38
C THR A 120 0.28 17.61 10.87
N ALA A 121 0.79 16.73 11.73
CA ALA A 121 1.89 15.82 11.40
C ALA A 121 1.47 14.34 11.29
N GLU A 122 0.32 13.97 11.88
CA GLU A 122 -0.14 12.58 11.81
C GLU A 122 -1.43 12.42 11.03
N PHE A 123 -2.54 13.02 11.46
CA PHE A 123 -3.86 12.74 10.88
C PHE A 123 -3.97 13.24 9.43
N LEU A 124 -3.79 14.54 9.19
CA LEU A 124 -3.93 15.12 7.85
C LEU A 124 -2.96 14.51 6.83
N PRO A 125 -1.64 14.38 7.14
CA PRO A 125 -0.72 13.76 6.21
C PRO A 125 -1.08 12.30 5.92
N LYS A 126 -1.43 11.49 6.91
CA LYS A 126 -1.81 10.09 6.72
C LYS A 126 -3.01 9.95 5.78
N VAL A 127 -4.07 10.73 6.00
CA VAL A 127 -5.26 10.70 5.14
C VAL A 127 -4.92 11.10 3.70
N PHE A 128 -4.19 12.21 3.54
CA PHE A 128 -3.80 12.69 2.21
C PHE A 128 -2.90 11.68 1.47
N PHE A 129 -1.89 11.15 2.14
CA PHE A 129 -0.98 10.18 1.56
C PHE A 129 -1.63 8.82 1.29
N GLN A 130 -2.64 8.43 2.06
CA GLN A 130 -3.42 7.22 1.82
C GLN A 130 -4.27 7.32 0.55
N ILE A 131 -4.95 8.45 0.33
CA ILE A 131 -5.79 8.68 -0.86
C ILE A 131 -4.95 8.66 -2.13
N TYR A 132 -3.78 9.31 -2.11
CA TYR A 132 -2.89 9.44 -3.27
C TYR A 132 -1.68 8.50 -3.22
N ALA A 133 -1.80 7.34 -2.56
CA ALA A 133 -0.68 6.48 -2.19
C ALA A 133 0.23 6.12 -3.38
N ASN A 134 -0.35 5.68 -4.50
CA ASN A 134 0.42 5.27 -5.68
C ASN A 134 1.26 6.40 -6.28
N SER A 135 0.70 7.60 -6.38
CA SER A 135 1.38 8.77 -6.93
C SER A 135 2.44 9.33 -5.97
N LEU A 136 2.11 9.40 -4.67
CA LEU A 136 2.99 9.99 -3.67
C LEU A 136 4.20 9.11 -3.34
N VAL A 137 4.04 7.78 -3.35
CA VAL A 137 5.20 6.86 -3.21
C VAL A 137 6.20 7.08 -4.34
N LYS A 138 5.73 7.28 -5.58
CA LYS A 138 6.60 7.56 -6.72
C LYS A 138 7.26 8.94 -6.62
N LEU A 139 6.48 9.98 -6.30
CA LEU A 139 6.97 11.36 -6.17
C LEU A 139 8.02 11.49 -5.07
N PHE A 140 7.75 10.91 -3.92
CA PHE A 140 8.61 10.98 -2.75
C PHE A 140 9.59 9.81 -2.60
N ALA A 141 9.72 8.96 -3.64
CA ALA A 141 10.68 7.86 -3.64
C ALA A 141 12.12 8.31 -3.39
N LEU A 142 12.53 9.43 -4.00
CA LEU A 142 13.90 9.95 -3.87
C LEU A 142 14.22 10.43 -2.44
N PRO A 143 13.47 11.36 -1.84
CA PRO A 143 13.73 11.74 -0.44
C PRO A 143 13.55 10.57 0.52
N GLY A 144 12.56 9.69 0.30
CA GLY A 144 12.40 8.47 1.09
C GLY A 144 13.63 7.56 1.04
N TYR A 145 14.25 7.43 -0.13
CA TYR A 145 15.48 6.64 -0.28
C TYR A 145 16.69 7.28 0.40
N ILE A 146 16.79 8.59 0.41
CA ILE A 146 17.87 9.30 1.13
C ILE A 146 17.78 8.97 2.63
N PHE A 147 16.60 9.07 3.23
CA PHE A 147 16.40 8.72 4.62
C PHE A 147 16.56 7.20 4.88
N TYR A 148 16.14 6.35 3.93
CA TYR A 148 16.39 4.91 4.00
C TYR A 148 17.88 4.58 4.09
N LEU A 149 18.76 5.32 3.40
CA LEU A 149 20.21 5.17 3.53
C LEU A 149 20.73 5.74 4.84
N LEU A 150 20.24 6.93 5.23
CA LEU A 150 20.68 7.64 6.43
C LEU A 150 20.41 6.82 7.70
N PHE A 151 19.20 6.27 7.82
CA PHE A 151 18.80 5.46 8.98
C PHE A 151 19.04 3.97 8.81
N SER A 152 19.77 3.55 7.77
CA SER A 152 19.98 2.13 7.43
C SER A 152 20.52 1.31 8.60
N VAL A 153 21.48 1.84 9.33
CA VAL A 153 22.12 1.12 10.45
C VAL A 153 21.13 0.94 11.61
N VAL A 154 20.41 2.02 11.96
CA VAL A 154 19.44 2.00 13.07
C VAL A 154 18.26 1.08 12.73
N SER A 155 17.76 1.15 11.48
CA SER A 155 16.67 0.28 11.01
C SER A 155 17.06 -1.20 11.02
N GLU A 156 18.28 -1.53 10.60
CA GLU A 156 18.78 -2.91 10.63
C GLU A 156 18.87 -3.43 12.08
N PHE A 157 19.32 -2.60 13.01
CA PHE A 157 19.36 -2.96 14.42
C PHE A 157 17.96 -3.20 15.01
N VAL A 158 16.99 -2.34 14.70
CA VAL A 158 15.60 -2.50 15.15
C VAL A 158 14.98 -3.78 14.58
N ILE A 159 15.20 -4.06 13.29
CA ILE A 159 14.73 -5.31 12.67
C ILE A 159 15.37 -6.51 13.30
N TRP A 160 16.67 -6.48 13.53
CA TRP A 160 17.37 -7.57 14.18
C TRP A 160 16.79 -7.90 15.57
N ILE A 161 16.49 -6.86 16.39
CA ILE A 161 15.80 -7.07 17.68
C ILE A 161 14.43 -7.71 17.47
N SER A 162 13.63 -7.19 16.51
CA SER A 162 12.29 -7.70 16.21
C SER A 162 12.35 -9.16 15.77
N ASP A 163 13.30 -9.52 14.90
CA ASP A 163 13.49 -10.90 14.44
C ASP A 163 13.88 -11.84 15.58
N GLN A 164 14.73 -11.39 16.51
CA GLN A 164 15.09 -12.20 17.67
C GLN A 164 13.89 -12.44 18.60
N LEU A 165 13.06 -11.40 18.81
CA LEU A 165 11.84 -11.53 19.61
C LEU A 165 10.82 -12.46 18.93
N LEU A 166 10.62 -12.32 17.62
CA LEU A 166 9.72 -13.17 16.85
C LEU A 166 10.17 -14.65 16.87
N LYS A 167 11.45 -14.91 16.70
CA LYS A 167 12.01 -16.27 16.78
C LYS A 167 11.85 -16.86 18.18
N LEU A 168 12.05 -16.05 19.23
CA LEU A 168 11.95 -16.50 20.61
C LEU A 168 10.50 -16.84 20.99
N ILE A 169 9.52 -16.01 20.57
CA ILE A 169 8.11 -16.12 20.97
C ILE A 169 7.33 -17.02 20.01
N PHE A 170 7.48 -16.83 18.71
CA PHE A 170 6.61 -17.45 17.67
C PHE A 170 7.29 -18.53 16.85
N LYS A 171 8.61 -18.75 16.99
CA LYS A 171 9.40 -19.71 16.18
C LYS A 171 9.23 -19.55 14.67
N THR A 172 8.88 -18.34 14.21
CA THR A 172 8.70 -18.00 12.79
C THR A 172 9.98 -17.36 12.26
N GLU A 173 10.34 -17.67 11.01
CA GLU A 173 11.40 -16.96 10.30
C GLU A 173 10.89 -15.59 9.83
N GLY A 174 11.71 -14.53 10.11
CA GLY A 174 11.37 -13.15 9.72
C GLY A 174 11.42 -12.92 8.21
N ASP A 175 11.06 -11.76 7.82
CA ASP A 175 10.99 -11.02 6.54
C ASP A 175 11.26 -11.78 5.21
N HIS A 176 10.57 -12.89 4.97
CA HIS A 176 10.40 -13.45 3.63
C HIS A 176 9.01 -13.06 3.08
N VAL A 177 8.72 -11.77 3.03
CA VAL A 177 7.54 -11.27 2.32
C VAL A 177 7.77 -11.46 0.83
N GLN A 178 7.51 -12.66 0.34
CA GLN A 178 7.26 -12.84 -1.08
C GLN A 178 6.04 -11.99 -1.42
N ILE A 179 6.22 -11.06 -2.32
CA ILE A 179 5.11 -10.27 -2.87
C ILE A 179 4.30 -11.23 -3.76
N ASN A 180 3.47 -12.04 -3.13
CA ASN A 180 2.50 -12.87 -3.82
C ASN A 180 1.30 -11.96 -4.12
N PHE A 181 1.10 -11.64 -5.37
CA PHE A 181 -0.10 -10.94 -5.80
C PHE A 181 -1.31 -11.84 -5.57
N SER A 182 -2.28 -11.35 -4.83
CA SER A 182 -3.60 -11.98 -4.78
C SER A 182 -4.31 -11.77 -6.11
N LYS A 183 -5.10 -12.74 -6.59
CA LYS A 183 -5.99 -12.58 -7.75
C LYS A 183 -6.89 -11.35 -7.60
N VAL A 184 -7.36 -11.10 -6.38
CA VAL A 184 -8.20 -9.94 -6.04
C VAL A 184 -7.44 -8.62 -6.24
N GLU A 185 -6.16 -8.52 -5.81
CA GLU A 185 -5.35 -7.33 -6.03
C GLU A 185 -5.10 -7.06 -7.52
N LEU A 186 -4.93 -8.12 -8.31
CA LEU A 186 -4.75 -8.00 -9.76
C LEU A 186 -6.05 -7.62 -10.47
N GLY A 187 -7.18 -8.21 -10.09
CA GLY A 187 -8.51 -7.85 -10.59
C GLY A 187 -8.86 -6.39 -10.28
N ASN A 188 -8.67 -5.94 -9.03
CA ASN A 188 -8.91 -4.56 -8.62
C ASN A 188 -8.03 -3.57 -9.38
N TYR A 189 -6.76 -3.90 -9.61
CA TYR A 189 -5.86 -3.04 -10.39
C TYR A 189 -6.36 -2.85 -11.84
N ILE A 190 -6.84 -3.91 -12.46
CA ILE A 190 -7.36 -3.85 -13.82
C ILE A 190 -8.64 -3.02 -13.86
N SER A 191 -9.57 -3.23 -12.92
CA SER A 191 -10.79 -2.45 -12.82
C SER A 191 -10.51 -0.95 -12.61
N GLU A 192 -9.54 -0.60 -11.78
CA GLU A 192 -9.10 0.79 -11.55
C GLU A 192 -8.51 1.42 -12.82
N GLN A 193 -7.74 0.65 -13.61
CA GLN A 193 -7.22 1.14 -14.90
C GLN A 193 -8.31 1.34 -15.95
N MET A 194 -9.36 0.50 -15.94
CA MET A 194 -10.51 0.64 -16.84
C MET A 194 -11.30 1.92 -16.60
N GLU A 195 -11.56 2.27 -15.34
CA GLU A 195 -12.25 3.53 -15.01
C GLU A 195 -11.49 4.77 -15.50
N THR A 196 -10.18 4.65 -15.69
CA THR A 196 -9.32 5.76 -16.13
C THR A 196 -9.22 5.88 -17.65
N VAL A 197 -9.44 4.80 -18.40
CA VAL A 197 -9.36 4.75 -19.87
C VAL A 197 -10.76 4.83 -20.47
N LYS A 198 -11.26 6.05 -20.65
CA LYS A 198 -12.55 6.35 -21.33
C LYS A 198 -12.44 6.32 -22.86
N THR A 199 -11.82 5.31 -23.45
CA THR A 199 -11.84 5.12 -24.90
C THR A 199 -12.56 3.81 -25.22
N GLU A 200 -13.77 3.98 -25.74
CA GLU A 200 -14.70 2.95 -26.16
C GLU A 200 -14.12 2.07 -27.28
N ASP A 201 -14.48 0.82 -27.28
CA ASP A 201 -14.64 -0.22 -28.29
C ASP A 201 -13.62 -1.37 -28.37
N ASP A 202 -12.31 -1.23 -28.10
CA ASP A 202 -11.38 -2.39 -28.25
C ASP A 202 -10.78 -2.93 -26.92
N VAL A 203 -10.76 -2.11 -25.88
CA VAL A 203 -10.12 -2.45 -24.60
C VAL A 203 -11.02 -3.35 -23.75
N ASP A 204 -12.34 -3.23 -23.91
CA ASP A 204 -13.32 -3.95 -23.09
C ASP A 204 -13.28 -5.47 -23.29
N SER A 205 -13.05 -5.94 -24.52
CA SER A 205 -13.06 -7.39 -24.82
C SER A 205 -11.82 -8.10 -24.27
N GLU A 206 -10.64 -7.50 -24.38
CA GLU A 206 -9.39 -8.09 -23.90
C GLU A 206 -9.35 -8.16 -22.37
N ILE A 207 -9.88 -7.15 -21.71
CA ILE A 207 -9.94 -7.08 -20.25
C ILE A 207 -10.97 -8.06 -19.72
N GLN A 208 -12.11 -8.18 -20.40
CA GLN A 208 -13.14 -9.16 -20.04
C GLN A 208 -12.63 -10.61 -20.19
N ILE A 209 -11.86 -10.89 -21.24
CA ILE A 209 -11.16 -12.18 -21.40
C ILE A 209 -10.19 -12.41 -20.23
N PHE A 210 -9.45 -11.38 -19.82
CA PHE A 210 -8.49 -11.51 -18.73
C PHE A 210 -9.20 -11.73 -17.37
N GLN A 211 -10.29 -11.01 -17.08
CA GLN A 211 -11.11 -11.24 -15.90
C GLN A 211 -11.69 -12.65 -15.89
N ASN A 212 -12.27 -13.06 -17.00
CA ASN A 212 -12.79 -14.43 -17.16
C ASN A 212 -11.69 -15.48 -16.95
N ALA A 213 -10.45 -15.22 -17.38
CA ALA A 213 -9.32 -16.13 -17.17
C ALA A 213 -8.89 -16.19 -15.68
N LEU A 214 -8.99 -15.09 -14.93
CA LEU A 214 -8.75 -15.10 -13.48
C LEU A 214 -9.84 -15.89 -12.74
N ASP A 215 -11.10 -15.70 -13.11
CA ASP A 215 -12.24 -16.35 -12.49
C ASP A 215 -12.32 -17.85 -12.85
N PHE A 216 -11.82 -18.22 -14.05
CA PHE A 216 -11.80 -19.61 -14.53
C PHE A 216 -11.10 -20.58 -13.58
N SER A 217 -10.09 -20.11 -12.82
CA SER A 217 -9.39 -20.96 -11.87
C SER A 217 -10.24 -21.42 -10.67
N ASP A 218 -11.35 -20.75 -10.39
CA ASP A 218 -12.29 -21.08 -9.32
C ASP A 218 -13.50 -21.87 -9.84
N VAL A 219 -13.67 -21.95 -11.18
CA VAL A 219 -14.74 -22.70 -11.83
C VAL A 219 -14.46 -24.19 -11.69
N LYS A 220 -15.39 -24.92 -11.11
CA LYS A 220 -15.30 -26.39 -10.98
C LYS A 220 -15.73 -27.02 -12.29
N SER A 221 -15.07 -28.11 -12.69
CA SER A 221 -15.40 -28.84 -13.91
C SER A 221 -16.90 -29.20 -14.00
N ARG A 222 -17.56 -29.47 -12.88
CA ARG A 222 -19.01 -29.75 -12.80
C ARG A 222 -19.91 -28.57 -13.22
N GLU A 223 -19.39 -27.31 -13.18
CA GLU A 223 -20.14 -26.10 -13.51
C GLU A 223 -20.12 -25.82 -15.02
N VAL A 224 -19.13 -26.38 -15.71
CA VAL A 224 -18.93 -26.26 -17.16
C VAL A 224 -19.37 -27.52 -17.91
N LEU A 225 -19.57 -28.61 -17.17
CA LEU A 225 -19.90 -29.92 -17.74
C LEU A 225 -21.38 -29.95 -18.16
N ILE A 226 -21.63 -30.23 -19.41
CA ILE A 226 -23.00 -30.45 -19.90
C ILE A 226 -23.51 -31.76 -19.26
N PRO A 227 -24.61 -31.74 -18.49
CA PRO A 227 -25.18 -32.94 -17.89
C PRO A 227 -25.53 -33.99 -18.97
N ARG A 228 -25.29 -35.26 -18.69
CA ARG A 228 -25.57 -36.36 -19.64
C ARG A 228 -27.02 -36.34 -20.15
N THR A 229 -27.95 -35.81 -19.39
CA THR A 229 -29.36 -35.66 -19.74
C THR A 229 -29.62 -34.60 -20.82
N GLU A 230 -28.67 -33.68 -21.01
CA GLU A 230 -28.74 -32.58 -22.01
C GLU A 230 -27.90 -32.89 -23.27
N VAL A 231 -27.13 -33.99 -23.23
CA VAL A 231 -26.31 -34.43 -24.37
C VAL A 231 -27.20 -35.19 -25.34
N VAL A 232 -27.35 -34.65 -26.55
CA VAL A 232 -28.03 -35.33 -27.64
C VAL A 232 -27.02 -36.23 -28.33
N ALA A 233 -27.15 -37.56 -28.12
CA ALA A 233 -26.25 -38.51 -28.74
C ALA A 233 -26.98 -39.22 -29.89
N VAL A 234 -26.28 -39.46 -30.97
CA VAL A 234 -26.75 -40.22 -32.14
C VAL A 234 -25.88 -41.45 -32.33
N PRO A 235 -26.42 -42.59 -32.82
CA PRO A 235 -25.61 -43.74 -33.16
C PRO A 235 -24.53 -43.44 -34.19
N LEU A 236 -23.38 -44.10 -34.06
CA LEU A 236 -22.20 -43.84 -34.91
C LEU A 236 -22.45 -44.13 -36.43
N ASP A 237 -23.40 -44.99 -36.70
CA ASP A 237 -23.83 -45.42 -38.07
C ASP A 237 -24.95 -44.55 -38.67
N THR A 238 -25.31 -43.43 -37.98
CA THR A 238 -26.35 -42.52 -38.46
C THR A 238 -25.93 -41.86 -39.78
N SER A 239 -26.78 -41.90 -40.80
CA SER A 239 -26.45 -41.32 -42.08
C SER A 239 -26.40 -39.76 -42.05
N PRO A 240 -25.59 -39.11 -42.88
CA PRO A 240 -25.54 -37.63 -42.93
C PRO A 240 -26.89 -36.94 -43.18
N LYS A 241 -27.82 -37.60 -43.88
CA LYS A 241 -29.17 -37.09 -44.13
C LYS A 241 -30.05 -37.14 -42.86
N GLU A 242 -29.88 -38.16 -42.03
CA GLU A 242 -30.59 -38.27 -40.74
C GLU A 242 -30.03 -37.26 -39.74
N LEU A 243 -28.71 -37.03 -39.74
CA LEU A 243 -28.07 -36.00 -38.90
C LEU A 243 -28.63 -34.60 -39.22
N MET A 244 -28.87 -34.29 -40.51
CA MET A 244 -29.46 -33.02 -40.91
C MET A 244 -30.93 -32.85 -40.48
N SER A 245 -31.62 -33.93 -40.14
CA SER A 245 -33.00 -33.84 -39.64
C SER A 245 -33.07 -33.53 -38.14
N PHE A 246 -31.98 -33.73 -37.41
CA PHE A 246 -31.84 -33.35 -35.99
C PHE A 246 -31.53 -31.86 -35.92
N ASN A 247 -32.57 -31.05 -35.93
CA ASN A 247 -32.64 -29.60 -35.66
C ASN A 247 -31.49 -28.68 -36.17
N PRO A 248 -31.74 -27.88 -37.21
CA PRO A 248 -30.73 -27.04 -37.85
C PRO A 248 -30.25 -25.83 -37.00
N PHE A 249 -30.74 -25.59 -35.78
CA PHE A 249 -30.42 -24.43 -34.94
C PHE A 249 -29.48 -24.72 -33.75
N SER A 250 -28.99 -25.94 -33.58
CA SER A 250 -27.99 -26.26 -32.56
C SER A 250 -26.60 -26.46 -33.17
N PHE A 251 -26.04 -25.42 -33.77
CA PHE A 251 -24.65 -25.40 -34.27
C PHE A 251 -23.64 -25.13 -33.13
N ASN A 252 -23.47 -26.07 -32.22
CA ASN A 252 -22.26 -26.37 -31.51
C ASN A 252 -22.16 -27.88 -31.35
N LEU A 253 -21.89 -28.57 -32.46
CA LEU A 253 -21.60 -29.98 -32.47
C LEU A 253 -20.11 -30.17 -32.13
N ASP A 254 -19.78 -30.25 -30.86
CA ASP A 254 -18.53 -30.85 -30.44
C ASP A 254 -18.68 -32.36 -30.60
N PHE A 255 -18.10 -32.91 -31.65
CA PHE A 255 -18.07 -34.34 -31.90
C PHE A 255 -17.10 -34.99 -30.91
N VAL A 256 -17.66 -35.68 -29.89
CA VAL A 256 -16.88 -36.54 -29.04
C VAL A 256 -17.12 -37.98 -29.52
N GLU A 257 -16.09 -38.58 -30.12
CA GLU A 257 -16.10 -39.99 -30.48
C GLU A 257 -15.98 -40.87 -29.22
N PHE A 258 -17.06 -41.50 -28.83
CA PHE A 258 -17.02 -42.55 -27.80
C PHE A 258 -16.70 -43.89 -28.46
N SER A 259 -15.46 -44.31 -28.42
CA SER A 259 -15.10 -45.70 -28.68
C SER A 259 -15.62 -46.57 -27.51
N GLU A 260 -16.54 -47.48 -27.80
CA GLU A 260 -16.82 -48.57 -26.86
C GLU A 260 -15.57 -49.42 -26.71
N SER A 261 -14.84 -49.24 -25.61
CA SER A 261 -13.92 -50.27 -25.15
C SER A 261 -14.76 -51.41 -24.55
N THR A 262 -15.00 -52.42 -25.40
CA THR A 262 -15.40 -53.75 -24.97
C THR A 262 -14.45 -54.29 -23.91
N GLN A 263 -14.95 -54.53 -22.76
CA GLN A 263 -14.76 -55.45 -21.64
C GLN A 263 -14.61 -54.80 -20.31
#